data_341f00dc54c5e6d1b0a448c5c5a48859
#
_entry.id   341f00dc54c5e6d1b0a448c5c5a48859
#
_cell.length_a   1.000
_cell.length_b   1.000
_cell.length_c   1.000
_cell.angle_alpha   90.00
_cell.angle_beta   90.00
_cell.angle_gamma   90.00
#
_symmetry.space_group_name_H-M   'P 1'
#
loop_
_entity.id
_entity.type
_entity.pdbx_description
1 polymer ?
#
loop_
_entity_poly.entity_id
_entity_poly.type
_entity_poly.pdbx_seq_one_letter_code
_entity_poly.pdbx_strand_id
1 'polypeptide(L)'
;MIQPVKEKIILGIDPGTTIMGYGVLRVQGTKPEMIAMGITDLRKMGDHYLKLRHIHERVLSIIESYLPDELAIEAPFFGKNVQSMLKLGRAQGVAMAAALSRDIPITEYAPLKIKMAITGNGQASKEQVADMLQRMLHFAKEDMPTFMDATDGLAAAYCHFLQMGRPTVEKGYHGWKDFIAKNPDKVKR
;
A
#
# COMPACT_ATOMS: atom_id res chain seq x y z
N MET A 1 12.01 -27.72 -19.58
CA MET A 1 10.68 -27.07 -19.41
C MET A 1 10.94 -25.73 -18.73
N ILE A 2 10.59 -24.61 -19.38
CA ILE A 2 10.68 -23.26 -18.80
C ILE A 2 9.53 -23.19 -17.82
N GLN A 3 9.82 -23.04 -16.51
CA GLN A 3 8.77 -22.79 -15.52
C GLN A 3 8.09 -21.46 -15.88
N PRO A 4 6.75 -21.38 -15.88
CA PRO A 4 6.06 -20.12 -16.14
C PRO A 4 6.50 -19.11 -15.07
N VAL A 5 6.90 -17.93 -15.53
CA VAL A 5 7.21 -16.80 -14.63
C VAL A 5 5.93 -16.50 -13.85
N LYS A 6 5.96 -16.66 -12.53
CA LYS A 6 4.78 -16.41 -11.69
C LYS A 6 4.45 -14.93 -11.77
N GLU A 7 3.31 -14.61 -12.39
CA GLU A 7 2.74 -13.28 -12.38
C GLU A 7 2.01 -13.04 -11.07
N LYS A 8 2.06 -11.82 -10.55
CA LYS A 8 1.32 -11.38 -9.37
C LYS A 8 0.79 -9.96 -9.59
N ILE A 9 -0.47 -9.74 -9.24
CA ILE A 9 -1.12 -8.43 -9.26
C ILE A 9 -1.23 -7.90 -7.83
N ILE A 10 -0.77 -6.68 -7.61
CA ILE A 10 -0.82 -5.99 -6.31
C ILE A 10 -1.69 -4.76 -6.45
N LEU A 11 -2.77 -4.67 -5.66
CA LEU A 11 -3.56 -3.46 -5.51
C LEU A 11 -3.00 -2.65 -4.34
N GLY A 12 -2.69 -1.38 -4.57
CA GLY A 12 -2.34 -0.43 -3.52
C GLY A 12 -3.45 0.58 -3.32
N ILE A 13 -3.77 0.90 -2.06
CA ILE A 13 -4.78 1.90 -1.69
C ILE A 13 -4.21 2.88 -0.67
N ASP A 14 -4.38 4.17 -0.95
CA ASP A 14 -4.30 5.26 0.03
C ASP A 14 -5.73 5.66 0.42
N PRO A 15 -6.22 5.26 1.61
CA PRO A 15 -7.58 5.53 2.01
C PRO A 15 -7.79 7.00 2.36
N GLY A 16 -8.88 7.59 1.85
CA GLY A 16 -9.26 8.96 2.11
C GLY A 16 -10.77 9.16 2.21
N THR A 17 -11.19 10.22 2.91
CA THR A 17 -12.61 10.60 3.04
C THR A 17 -13.03 11.71 2.10
N THR A 18 -12.08 12.29 1.37
CA THR A 18 -12.29 13.31 0.32
C THR A 18 -11.82 12.80 -1.03
N ILE A 19 -10.67 12.17 -1.05
CA ILE A 19 -10.09 11.49 -2.20
C ILE A 19 -9.48 10.19 -1.69
N MET A 20 -9.74 9.08 -2.37
CA MET A 20 -9.05 7.80 -2.16
C MET A 20 -8.19 7.52 -3.38
N GLY A 21 -6.89 7.32 -3.19
CA GLY A 21 -5.97 6.94 -4.24
C GLY A 21 -5.88 5.42 -4.41
N TYR A 22 -5.64 4.96 -5.63
CA TYR A 22 -5.32 3.56 -5.89
C TYR A 22 -4.28 3.41 -7.00
N GLY A 23 -3.51 2.34 -6.92
CA GLY A 23 -2.57 1.93 -7.96
C GLY A 23 -2.52 0.41 -8.07
N VAL A 24 -2.34 -0.09 -9.28
CA VAL A 24 -2.27 -1.52 -9.57
C VAL A 24 -0.94 -1.84 -10.24
N LEU A 25 -0.18 -2.74 -9.63
CA LEU A 25 1.08 -3.24 -10.17
C LEU A 25 0.91 -4.68 -10.65
N ARG A 26 1.46 -4.97 -11.83
CA ARG A 26 1.75 -6.32 -12.29
C ARG A 26 3.22 -6.62 -12.02
N VAL A 27 3.50 -7.75 -11.40
CA VAL A 27 4.87 -8.20 -11.10
C VAL A 27 5.12 -9.50 -11.86
N GLN A 28 6.07 -9.50 -12.77
CA GLN A 28 6.52 -10.68 -13.50
C GLN A 28 7.95 -11.01 -13.06
N GLY A 29 8.09 -12.02 -12.19
CA GLY A 29 9.35 -12.31 -11.53
C GLY A 29 9.81 -11.16 -10.64
N THR A 30 10.84 -10.43 -11.05
CA THR A 30 11.37 -9.25 -10.32
C THR A 30 11.05 -7.91 -11.00
N LYS A 31 10.23 -7.92 -12.06
CA LYS A 31 9.92 -6.72 -12.84
C LYS A 31 8.51 -6.22 -12.50
N PRO A 32 8.37 -5.09 -11.81
CA PRO A 32 7.10 -4.43 -11.58
C PRO A 32 6.73 -3.57 -12.79
N GLU A 33 5.45 -3.54 -13.12
CA GLU A 33 4.86 -2.69 -14.15
C GLU A 33 3.58 -2.07 -13.60
N MET A 34 3.40 -0.76 -13.78
CA MET A 34 2.15 -0.09 -13.45
C MET A 34 1.13 -0.39 -14.55
N ILE A 35 0.00 -0.99 -14.18
CA ILE A 35 -1.09 -1.26 -15.13
C ILE A 35 -2.28 -0.31 -14.96
N ALA A 36 -2.44 0.27 -13.79
CA ALA A 36 -3.44 1.32 -13.54
C ALA A 36 -3.08 2.15 -12.32
N MET A 37 -3.49 3.41 -12.31
CA MET A 37 -3.60 4.23 -11.12
C MET A 37 -4.75 5.23 -11.30
N GLY A 38 -5.29 5.73 -10.19
CA GLY A 38 -6.38 6.68 -10.25
C GLY A 38 -6.88 7.08 -8.88
N ILE A 39 -7.95 7.86 -8.88
CA ILE A 39 -8.61 8.33 -7.68
C ILE A 39 -10.08 7.96 -7.65
N THR A 40 -10.63 7.96 -6.45
CA THR A 40 -12.08 8.03 -6.20
C THR A 40 -12.36 9.37 -5.52
N ASP A 41 -13.02 10.27 -6.25
CA ASP A 41 -13.35 11.61 -5.77
C ASP A 41 -14.65 11.60 -4.97
N LEU A 42 -14.54 11.85 -3.66
CA LEU A 42 -15.65 11.85 -2.70
C LEU A 42 -16.04 13.27 -2.26
N ARG A 43 -15.39 14.31 -2.82
CA ARG A 43 -15.59 15.71 -2.38
C ARG A 43 -17.02 16.20 -2.56
N LYS A 44 -17.67 15.78 -3.63
CA LYS A 44 -19.06 16.16 -3.93
C LYS A 44 -20.11 15.41 -3.13
N MET A 45 -19.72 14.40 -2.36
CA MET A 45 -20.63 13.62 -1.51
C MET A 45 -20.70 14.23 -0.12
N GLY A 46 -21.87 14.72 0.29
CA GLY A 46 -22.08 15.35 1.60
C GLY A 46 -22.16 14.35 2.75
N ASP A 47 -22.80 13.22 2.54
CA ASP A 47 -23.04 12.21 3.58
C ASP A 47 -21.86 11.25 3.73
N HIS A 48 -21.43 11.03 4.99
CA HIS A 48 -20.28 10.16 5.28
C HIS A 48 -20.56 8.69 4.97
N TYR A 49 -21.77 8.19 5.23
CA TYR A 49 -22.11 6.79 4.98
C TYR A 49 -22.23 6.49 3.49
N LEU A 50 -22.70 7.44 2.70
CA LEU A 50 -22.69 7.34 1.24
C LEU A 50 -21.25 7.29 0.70
N LYS A 51 -20.34 8.06 1.29
CA LYS A 51 -18.89 7.94 0.94
C LYS A 51 -18.36 6.55 1.22
N LEU A 52 -18.66 5.98 2.39
CA LEU A 52 -18.22 4.63 2.75
C LEU A 52 -18.77 3.58 1.78
N ARG A 53 -20.05 3.66 1.43
CA ARG A 53 -20.65 2.78 0.42
C ARG A 53 -19.92 2.91 -0.92
N HIS A 54 -19.68 4.12 -1.38
CA HIS A 54 -19.00 4.37 -2.66
C HIS A 54 -17.56 3.87 -2.66
N ILE A 55 -16.84 4.01 -1.55
CA ILE A 55 -15.50 3.39 -1.38
C ILE A 55 -15.58 1.88 -1.55
N HIS A 56 -16.53 1.22 -0.88
CA HIS A 56 -16.71 -0.23 -0.97
C HIS A 56 -16.98 -0.68 -2.40
N GLU A 57 -17.97 -0.08 -3.06
CA GLU A 57 -18.35 -0.37 -4.44
C GLU A 57 -17.19 -0.16 -5.41
N ARG A 58 -16.44 0.94 -5.22
CA ARG A 58 -15.29 1.26 -6.09
C ARG A 58 -14.14 0.27 -5.91
N VAL A 59 -13.82 -0.09 -4.66
CA VAL A 59 -12.76 -1.08 -4.39
C VAL A 59 -13.14 -2.45 -4.96
N LEU A 60 -14.40 -2.89 -4.81
CA LEU A 60 -14.88 -4.11 -5.46
C LEU A 60 -14.75 -4.04 -6.99
N SER A 61 -15.15 -2.93 -7.61
CA SER A 61 -15.01 -2.74 -9.05
C SER A 61 -13.55 -2.83 -9.53
N ILE A 62 -12.60 -2.26 -8.77
CA ILE A 62 -11.17 -2.35 -9.05
C ILE A 62 -10.70 -3.81 -8.92
N ILE A 63 -11.10 -4.48 -7.86
CA ILE A 63 -10.76 -5.89 -7.61
C ILE A 63 -11.28 -6.77 -8.75
N GLU A 64 -12.53 -6.59 -9.17
CA GLU A 64 -13.14 -7.36 -10.26
C GLU A 64 -12.51 -7.07 -11.62
N SER A 65 -11.99 -5.86 -11.82
CA SER A 65 -11.34 -5.48 -13.09
C SER A 65 -9.92 -6.01 -13.21
N TYR A 66 -9.16 -6.05 -12.11
CA TYR A 66 -7.73 -6.36 -12.14
C TYR A 66 -7.35 -7.67 -11.46
N LEU A 67 -8.27 -8.29 -10.72
CA LEU A 67 -8.09 -9.57 -10.01
C LEU A 67 -6.78 -9.62 -9.19
N PRO A 68 -6.57 -8.68 -8.26
CA PRO A 68 -5.34 -8.62 -7.49
C PRO A 68 -5.18 -9.82 -6.57
N ASP A 69 -3.94 -10.31 -6.44
CA ASP A 69 -3.55 -11.39 -5.52
C ASP A 69 -3.38 -10.87 -4.08
N GLU A 70 -3.01 -9.59 -3.93
CA GLU A 70 -2.72 -8.97 -2.63
C GLU A 70 -3.14 -7.49 -2.61
N LEU A 71 -3.58 -7.02 -1.44
CA LEU A 71 -3.85 -5.61 -1.17
C LEU A 71 -2.77 -5.04 -0.25
N ALA A 72 -2.13 -3.96 -0.68
CA ALA A 72 -1.30 -3.09 0.14
C ALA A 72 -2.07 -1.81 0.46
N ILE A 73 -2.25 -1.48 1.73
CA ILE A 73 -3.03 -0.31 2.13
C ILE A 73 -2.22 0.58 3.08
N GLU A 74 -2.33 1.90 2.88
CA GLU A 74 -1.69 2.83 3.80
C GLU A 74 -2.44 2.85 5.13
N ALA A 75 -1.67 2.72 6.23
CA ALA A 75 -2.20 2.79 7.58
C ALA A 75 -2.55 4.24 7.95
N PRO A 76 -3.63 4.49 8.69
CA PRO A 76 -3.99 5.82 9.13
C PRO A 76 -2.88 6.44 9.99
N PHE A 77 -2.54 7.68 9.70
CA PHE A 77 -1.59 8.44 10.53
C PHE A 77 -2.28 9.02 11.76
N PHE A 78 -1.61 8.93 12.90
CA PHE A 78 -2.09 9.52 14.15
C PHE A 78 -2.00 11.05 14.10
N GLY A 79 -3.09 11.71 13.79
CA GLY A 79 -3.21 13.16 13.75
C GLY A 79 -3.81 13.72 15.05
N LYS A 80 -3.76 15.06 15.22
CA LYS A 80 -4.36 15.74 16.38
C LYS A 80 -5.88 15.71 16.39
N ASN A 81 -6.52 15.54 15.22
CA ASN A 81 -7.98 15.55 15.10
C ASN A 81 -8.54 14.13 15.13
N VAL A 82 -9.03 13.73 16.30
CA VAL A 82 -9.61 12.38 16.54
C VAL A 82 -10.79 12.08 15.62
N GLN A 83 -11.68 13.06 15.33
CA GLN A 83 -12.83 12.86 14.47
C GLN A 83 -12.41 12.55 13.02
N SER A 84 -11.40 13.23 12.52
CA SER A 84 -10.84 12.95 11.19
C SER A 84 -10.21 11.57 11.14
N MET A 85 -9.49 11.17 12.19
CA MET A 85 -8.88 9.84 12.29
C MET A 85 -9.93 8.73 12.30
N LEU A 86 -11.02 8.90 13.07
CA LEU A 86 -12.12 7.93 13.10
C LEU A 86 -12.79 7.79 11.74
N LYS A 87 -13.00 8.90 11.02
CA LYS A 87 -13.56 8.86 9.65
C LYS A 87 -12.60 8.15 8.69
N LEU A 88 -11.30 8.42 8.79
CA LEU A 88 -10.28 7.79 7.96
C LEU A 88 -10.18 6.28 8.24
N GLY A 89 -10.18 5.87 9.51
CA GLY A 89 -10.18 4.45 9.88
C GLY A 89 -11.43 3.71 9.40
N ARG A 90 -12.61 4.36 9.36
CA ARG A 90 -13.81 3.77 8.75
C ARG A 90 -13.66 3.61 7.23
N ALA A 91 -13.11 4.59 6.54
CA ALA A 91 -12.85 4.51 5.10
C ALA A 91 -11.87 3.38 4.77
N GLN A 92 -10.77 3.28 5.53
CA GLN A 92 -9.80 2.18 5.42
C GLN A 92 -10.47 0.82 5.69
N GLY A 93 -11.22 0.68 6.80
CA GLY A 93 -11.87 -0.56 7.16
C GLY A 93 -12.86 -1.04 6.10
N VAL A 94 -13.56 -0.12 5.45
CA VAL A 94 -14.47 -0.46 4.35
C VAL A 94 -13.72 -0.93 3.10
N ALA A 95 -12.59 -0.32 2.75
CA ALA A 95 -11.73 -0.79 1.67
C ALA A 95 -11.16 -2.18 1.96
N MET A 96 -10.73 -2.42 3.21
CA MET A 96 -10.28 -3.74 3.68
C MET A 96 -11.41 -4.78 3.62
N ALA A 97 -12.62 -4.43 4.06
CA ALA A 97 -13.78 -5.33 4.00
C ALA A 97 -14.12 -5.76 2.58
N ALA A 98 -14.00 -4.85 1.60
CA ALA A 98 -14.16 -5.18 0.19
C ALA A 98 -13.14 -6.23 -0.28
N ALA A 99 -11.86 -6.08 0.09
CA ALA A 99 -10.81 -7.03 -0.26
C ALA A 99 -11.02 -8.39 0.44
N LEU A 100 -11.33 -8.38 1.73
CA LEU A 100 -11.59 -9.59 2.50
C LEU A 100 -12.80 -10.37 2.00
N SER A 101 -13.81 -9.69 1.44
CA SER A 101 -14.97 -10.37 0.82
C SER A 101 -14.62 -11.14 -0.46
N ARG A 102 -13.40 -10.99 -0.95
CA ARG A 102 -12.83 -11.71 -2.11
C ARG A 102 -11.59 -12.54 -1.72
N ASP A 103 -11.42 -12.81 -0.44
CA ASP A 103 -10.29 -13.59 0.12
C ASP A 103 -8.91 -13.04 -0.25
N ILE A 104 -8.80 -11.72 -0.50
CA ILE A 104 -7.55 -11.05 -0.83
C ILE A 104 -6.79 -10.74 0.45
N PRO A 105 -5.57 -11.26 0.63
CA PRO A 105 -4.72 -10.94 1.78
C PRO A 105 -4.30 -9.48 1.78
N ILE A 106 -4.25 -8.89 2.99
CA ILE A 106 -4.01 -7.46 3.20
C ILE A 106 -2.71 -7.25 3.98
N THR A 107 -1.91 -6.27 3.53
CA THR A 107 -0.77 -5.78 4.29
C THR A 107 -0.86 -4.27 4.46
N GLU A 108 -0.76 -3.81 5.71
CA GLU A 108 -0.76 -2.39 6.05
C GLU A 108 0.66 -1.82 6.12
N TYR A 109 0.84 -0.61 5.62
CA TYR A 109 2.10 0.11 5.65
C TYR A 109 1.94 1.51 6.23
N ALA A 110 2.77 1.86 7.23
CA ALA A 110 2.83 3.22 7.72
C ALA A 110 3.34 4.17 6.61
N PRO A 111 2.82 5.42 6.52
CA PRO A 111 3.23 6.41 5.50
C PRO A 111 4.75 6.61 5.44
N LEU A 112 5.38 6.69 6.59
CA LEU A 112 6.83 6.83 6.71
C LEU A 112 7.59 5.64 6.12
N LYS A 113 7.06 4.42 6.27
CA LYS A 113 7.66 3.21 5.69
C LYS A 113 7.54 3.18 4.17
N ILE A 114 6.40 3.63 3.63
CA ILE A 114 6.19 3.74 2.18
C ILE A 114 7.21 4.71 1.58
N LYS A 115 7.31 5.92 2.14
CA LYS A 115 8.28 6.94 1.70
C LYS A 115 9.72 6.45 1.77
N MET A 116 10.10 5.86 2.91
CA MET A 116 11.44 5.31 3.11
C MET A 116 11.76 4.19 2.11
N ALA A 117 10.81 3.33 1.80
CA ALA A 117 11.01 2.22 0.86
C ALA A 117 11.27 2.70 -0.57
N ILE A 118 10.63 3.79 -1.01
CA ILE A 118 10.69 4.31 -2.36
C ILE A 118 11.87 5.29 -2.53
N THR A 119 12.02 6.23 -1.60
CA THR A 119 12.97 7.36 -1.75
C THR A 119 14.21 7.24 -0.88
N GLY A 120 14.26 6.30 0.06
CA GLY A 120 15.28 6.24 1.10
C GLY A 120 15.14 7.32 2.18
N ASN A 121 14.11 8.17 2.10
CA ASN A 121 13.84 9.25 3.04
C ASN A 121 12.36 9.25 3.49
N GLY A 122 12.11 8.94 4.77
CA GLY A 122 10.75 8.93 5.33
C GLY A 122 10.07 10.30 5.38
N GLN A 123 10.81 11.40 5.20
CA GLN A 123 10.29 12.77 5.16
C GLN A 123 10.12 13.31 3.74
N ALA A 124 10.27 12.46 2.72
CA ALA A 124 10.09 12.85 1.33
C ALA A 124 8.70 13.48 1.09
N SER A 125 8.63 14.47 0.20
CA SER A 125 7.35 15.05 -0.23
C SER A 125 6.59 14.08 -1.15
N LYS A 126 5.29 14.33 -1.38
CA LYS A 126 4.50 13.54 -2.32
C LYS A 126 5.08 13.60 -3.74
N GLU A 127 5.54 14.79 -4.16
CA GLU A 127 6.16 15.01 -5.46
C GLU A 127 7.43 14.18 -5.62
N GLN A 128 8.28 14.13 -4.59
CA GLN A 128 9.50 13.30 -4.61
C GLN A 128 9.19 11.81 -4.72
N VAL A 129 8.14 11.33 -4.04
CA VAL A 129 7.68 9.95 -4.15
C VAL A 129 7.16 9.67 -5.57
N ALA A 130 6.32 10.56 -6.11
CA ALA A 130 5.76 10.44 -7.45
C ALA A 130 6.83 10.43 -8.55
N ASP A 131 7.80 11.34 -8.49
CA ASP A 131 8.94 11.41 -9.42
C ASP A 131 9.80 10.13 -9.36
N MET A 132 10.01 9.59 -8.16
CA MET A 132 10.77 8.35 -8.00
C MET A 132 10.02 7.16 -8.58
N LEU A 133 8.71 7.04 -8.33
CA LEU A 133 7.87 6.00 -8.92
C LEU A 133 7.85 6.07 -10.43
N GLN A 134 7.73 7.25 -11.00
CA GLN A 134 7.76 7.48 -12.44
C GLN A 134 9.06 6.95 -13.06
N ARG A 135 10.20 7.22 -12.42
CA ARG A 135 11.52 6.73 -12.88
C ARG A 135 11.66 5.22 -12.72
N MET A 136 11.20 4.64 -11.60
CA MET A 136 11.31 3.21 -11.32
C MET A 136 10.40 2.35 -12.18
N LEU A 137 9.20 2.85 -12.50
CA LEU A 137 8.19 2.14 -13.28
C LEU A 137 8.18 2.54 -14.76
N HIS A 138 9.01 3.52 -15.15
CA HIS A 138 9.21 3.98 -16.53
C HIS A 138 7.93 4.40 -17.26
N PHE A 139 6.91 4.89 -16.56
CA PHE A 139 5.73 5.42 -17.23
C PHE A 139 5.94 6.86 -17.71
N ALA A 140 5.21 7.28 -18.73
CA ALA A 140 5.39 8.58 -19.36
C ALA A 140 5.00 9.74 -18.43
N LYS A 141 5.59 10.93 -18.62
CA LYS A 141 5.22 12.11 -17.82
C LYS A 141 3.77 12.54 -18.05
N GLU A 142 3.26 12.29 -19.24
CA GLU A 142 1.89 12.54 -19.64
C GLU A 142 0.89 11.67 -18.86
N ASP A 143 1.35 10.51 -18.37
CA ASP A 143 0.55 9.58 -17.53
C ASP A 143 0.57 9.97 -16.04
N MET A 144 1.33 11.01 -15.66
CA MET A 144 1.31 11.53 -14.29
C MET A 144 -0.07 12.11 -13.97
N PRO A 145 -0.70 11.66 -12.87
CA PRO A 145 -2.05 12.11 -12.55
C PRO A 145 -2.06 13.55 -12.07
N THR A 146 -3.14 14.27 -12.37
CA THR A 146 -3.38 15.61 -11.83
C THR A 146 -3.46 15.62 -10.30
N PHE A 147 -3.95 14.52 -9.71
CA PHE A 147 -4.06 14.34 -8.25
C PHE A 147 -2.98 13.37 -7.78
N MET A 148 -2.08 13.84 -6.93
CA MET A 148 -0.99 13.05 -6.35
C MET A 148 -1.48 11.87 -5.48
N ASP A 149 -2.73 11.94 -5.01
CA ASP A 149 -3.34 10.83 -4.25
C ASP A 149 -3.36 9.51 -5.06
N ALA A 150 -3.42 9.57 -6.39
CA ALA A 150 -3.30 8.37 -7.24
C ALA A 150 -1.90 7.74 -7.12
N THR A 151 -0.86 8.55 -7.03
CA THR A 151 0.51 8.06 -6.83
C THR A 151 0.75 7.54 -5.42
N ASP A 152 0.00 8.02 -4.40
CA ASP A 152 0.09 7.50 -3.04
C ASP A 152 -0.43 6.05 -2.96
N GLY A 153 -1.55 5.73 -3.66
CA GLY A 153 -2.01 4.35 -3.81
C GLY A 153 -1.00 3.46 -4.54
N LEU A 154 -0.42 3.96 -5.63
CA LEU A 154 0.64 3.25 -6.36
C LEU A 154 1.89 3.04 -5.49
N ALA A 155 2.23 4.01 -4.63
CA ALA A 155 3.33 3.93 -3.68
C ALA A 155 3.14 2.79 -2.67
N ALA A 156 1.92 2.58 -2.18
CA ALA A 156 1.60 1.47 -1.29
C ALA A 156 1.84 0.12 -1.99
N ALA A 157 1.37 -0.05 -3.23
CA ALA A 157 1.62 -1.26 -4.03
C ALA A 157 3.11 -1.49 -4.28
N TYR A 158 3.85 -0.44 -4.64
CA TYR A 158 5.28 -0.55 -4.91
C TYR A 158 6.10 -0.83 -3.63
N CYS A 159 5.73 -0.23 -2.51
CA CYS A 159 6.31 -0.56 -1.20
C CYS A 159 6.12 -2.05 -0.89
N HIS A 160 4.94 -2.61 -1.15
CA HIS A 160 4.66 -4.02 -0.96
C HIS A 160 5.54 -4.91 -1.83
N PHE A 161 5.63 -4.60 -3.13
CA PHE A 161 6.55 -5.28 -4.05
C PHE A 161 7.99 -5.34 -3.53
N LEU A 162 8.53 -4.22 -3.02
CA LEU A 162 9.88 -4.17 -2.46
C LEU A 162 10.04 -5.00 -1.18
N GLN A 163 8.97 -5.26 -0.44
CA GLN A 163 9.01 -6.10 0.77
C GLN A 163 8.91 -7.59 0.44
N MET A 164 8.18 -7.98 -0.62
CA MET A 164 8.03 -9.39 -1.03
C MET A 164 9.36 -10.08 -1.32
N GLY A 165 10.36 -9.36 -1.85
CA GLY A 165 11.68 -9.89 -2.15
C GLY A 165 12.63 -9.95 -0.94
N ARG A 166 12.23 -9.44 0.22
CA ARG A 166 13.06 -9.48 1.42
C ARG A 166 12.83 -10.79 2.15
N PRO A 167 13.90 -11.54 2.49
CA PRO A 167 13.74 -12.68 3.37
C PRO A 167 13.07 -12.19 4.65
N THR A 168 11.97 -12.83 5.03
CA THR A 168 11.39 -12.65 6.37
C THR A 168 12.48 -13.02 7.35
N VAL A 169 13.10 -12.02 7.96
CA VAL A 169 13.92 -12.26 9.14
C VAL A 169 12.92 -12.75 10.18
N GLU A 170 12.80 -14.07 10.32
CA GLU A 170 12.18 -14.64 11.52
C GLU A 170 12.79 -13.85 12.68
N LYS A 171 11.95 -13.26 13.54
CA LYS A 171 12.45 -12.61 14.76
C LYS A 171 13.13 -13.72 15.55
N GLY A 172 14.41 -13.91 15.29
CA GLY A 172 15.19 -15.04 15.81
C GLY A 172 15.23 -15.08 17.35
N TYR A 173 14.70 -14.02 18.00
CA TYR A 173 14.69 -13.89 19.44
C TYR A 173 13.44 -13.14 19.92
N HIS A 174 12.72 -13.72 20.89
CA HIS A 174 11.59 -13.09 21.59
C HIS A 174 12.02 -12.14 22.73
N GLY A 175 13.08 -11.36 22.51
CA GLY A 175 13.63 -10.43 23.45
C GLY A 175 15.02 -10.80 23.93
N TRP A 176 15.59 -9.94 24.78
CA TRP A 176 16.96 -10.06 25.27
C TRP A 176 17.22 -11.37 26.03
N LYS A 177 16.26 -11.84 26.81
CA LYS A 177 16.36 -13.11 27.56
C LYS A 177 16.51 -14.30 26.63
N ASP A 178 15.75 -14.34 25.53
CA ASP A 178 15.84 -15.43 24.54
C ASP A 178 17.14 -15.35 23.73
N PHE A 179 17.63 -14.16 23.44
CA PHE A 179 18.96 -13.95 22.84
C PHE A 179 20.07 -14.52 23.72
N ILE A 180 20.07 -14.18 25.02
CA ILE A 180 21.07 -14.67 25.99
C ILE A 180 21.01 -16.21 26.09
N ALA A 181 19.81 -16.78 26.19
CA ALA A 181 19.64 -18.24 26.29
C ALA A 181 20.17 -18.99 25.06
N LYS A 182 19.99 -18.43 23.86
CA LYS A 182 20.46 -19.02 22.60
C LYS A 182 21.90 -18.69 22.23
N ASN A 183 22.54 -17.75 22.94
CA ASN A 183 23.91 -17.30 22.66
C ASN A 183 24.71 -17.12 23.98
N PRO A 184 24.87 -18.16 24.80
CA PRO A 184 25.56 -18.06 26.09
C PRO A 184 27.01 -17.57 25.93
N ASP A 185 27.68 -17.97 24.84
CA ASP A 185 29.08 -17.63 24.59
C ASP A 185 29.30 -16.19 24.14
N LYS A 186 28.25 -15.49 23.72
CA LYS A 186 28.34 -14.08 23.27
C LYS A 186 28.10 -13.08 24.39
N VAL A 187 27.64 -13.54 25.56
CA VAL A 187 27.38 -12.69 26.72
C VAL A 187 28.54 -12.85 27.70
N LYS A 188 29.52 -11.98 27.58
CA LYS A 188 30.59 -11.89 28.61
C LYS A 188 29.98 -11.36 29.91
N ARG A 189 30.26 -12.06 31.02
CA ARG A 189 30.04 -11.59 32.39
C ARG A 189 30.94 -10.39 32.72
#